data_8f8ded64e3fa38c2d3d398cd6eb11fe3
#
_entry.id   8f8ded64e3fa38c2d3d398cd6eb11fe3
#
_cell.length_a   1.000
_cell.length_b   1.000
_cell.length_c   1.000
_cell.angle_alpha   90.00
_cell.angle_beta   90.00
_cell.angle_gamma   90.00
#
_symmetry.space_group_name_H-M   'P 1'
#
loop_
_entity.id
_entity.type
_entity.pdbx_description
1 polymer ?
#
loop_
_entity_poly.entity_id
_entity_poly.type
_entity_poly.pdbx_seq_one_letter_code
_entity_poly.pdbx_strand_id
1 'polypeptide(L)'
;MGCSKMPELSTRKPALLDGGMGRELRFRGVPVPETIWSAGALLSHPEVVRRIHADYIDAGADIITTNTYGLIRSDLAKEGIEGRFAELNGLACRLALEAREASRRGVLIAGSLPPLGGSYRPDRVGPSETIEALYREQADLLAPHVDLLLCETMSSAAEGCSAATAACRTGKPVWVAWTLHEDRSGRLRSGESVETAMAALEGLQVSGCLANCCAPESITRAMPALQDGGIPWIGGYANTFAAIPEDWTLDGNKDSDGLLALRDDLDPGHYAAHAADWLAAGATVVGGCCGTRPAHTARLRTLIDAMAP
;
A
#
# COMPACT_ATOMS: atom_id res chain seq x y z
N MET A 1 23.76 -12.60 -6.44
CA MET A 1 23.85 -11.17 -6.12
C MET A 1 23.14 -10.98 -4.80
N GLY A 2 23.81 -10.40 -3.79
CA GLY A 2 23.26 -10.33 -2.42
C GLY A 2 22.07 -9.38 -2.37
N CYS A 3 21.02 -9.78 -1.66
CA CYS A 3 19.89 -8.94 -1.31
C CYS A 3 20.41 -7.64 -0.67
N SER A 4 20.03 -6.49 -1.23
CA SER A 4 20.33 -5.20 -0.62
C SER A 4 19.71 -5.17 0.77
N LYS A 5 20.51 -5.06 1.83
CA LYS A 5 19.98 -4.97 3.20
C LYS A 5 19.12 -3.72 3.29
N MET A 6 17.93 -3.88 3.90
CA MET A 6 17.08 -2.74 4.27
C MET A 6 17.92 -1.70 5.00
N PRO A 7 17.89 -0.41 4.59
CA PRO A 7 18.53 0.64 5.38
C PRO A 7 17.91 0.65 6.76
N GLU A 8 18.72 0.69 7.78
CA GLU A 8 18.53 0.82 9.25
C GLU A 8 17.12 0.84 9.91
N LEU A 9 16.06 0.27 9.28
CA LEU A 9 14.85 -0.11 10.04
C LEU A 9 15.11 -1.25 11.03
N SER A 10 16.30 -1.86 10.96
CA SER A 10 16.66 -3.05 11.74
C SER A 10 16.65 -2.85 13.25
N THR A 11 16.62 -1.61 13.73
CA THR A 11 16.62 -1.27 15.16
C THR A 11 15.27 -0.88 15.73
N ARG A 12 14.28 -0.56 14.87
CA ARG A 12 12.92 -0.20 15.28
C ARG A 12 11.91 -1.19 14.73
N LYS A 13 11.60 -2.22 15.46
CA LYS A 13 10.44 -3.07 15.27
C LYS A 13 9.45 -2.78 16.42
N PRO A 14 8.17 -2.60 16.13
CA PRO A 14 7.49 -2.58 14.83
C PRO A 14 7.73 -1.29 14.02
N ALA A 15 7.72 -1.42 12.68
CA ALA A 15 7.75 -0.29 11.76
C ALA A 15 6.33 0.24 11.49
N LEU A 16 6.20 1.54 11.35
CA LEU A 16 4.93 2.23 11.07
C LEU A 16 4.90 2.76 9.64
N LEU A 17 4.01 2.22 8.80
CA LEU A 17 3.65 2.79 7.52
C LEU A 17 2.77 4.03 7.70
N ASP A 18 2.71 4.86 6.66
CA ASP A 18 1.79 5.98 6.56
C ASP A 18 0.31 5.55 6.42
N GLY A 19 -0.53 6.35 5.82
CA GLY A 19 -1.95 6.11 5.63
C GLY A 19 -2.44 6.56 4.25
N GLY A 20 -3.76 6.63 4.08
CA GLY A 20 -4.41 6.84 2.81
C GLY A 20 -4.16 8.21 2.19
N MET A 21 -3.59 8.27 0.98
CA MET A 21 -3.39 9.51 0.23
C MET A 21 -4.70 10.02 -0.39
N GLY A 22 -5.45 9.19 -1.09
CA GLY A 22 -6.59 9.65 -1.90
C GLY A 22 -7.72 10.28 -1.08
N ARG A 23 -8.11 9.66 0.03
CA ARG A 23 -9.12 10.22 0.94
C ARG A 23 -8.62 11.47 1.67
N GLU A 24 -7.36 11.51 2.05
CA GLU A 24 -6.80 12.68 2.71
C GLU A 24 -6.76 13.89 1.76
N LEU A 25 -6.49 13.69 0.47
CA LEU A 25 -6.64 14.72 -0.57
C LEU A 25 -8.06 15.30 -0.59
N ARG A 26 -9.08 14.42 -0.63
CA ARG A 26 -10.49 14.87 -0.61
C ARG A 26 -10.85 15.63 0.68
N PHE A 27 -10.40 15.17 1.83
CA PHE A 27 -10.61 15.88 3.09
C PHE A 27 -9.98 17.29 3.10
N ARG A 28 -8.98 17.51 2.25
CA ARG A 28 -8.35 18.82 2.03
C ARG A 28 -8.99 19.62 0.88
N GLY A 29 -10.09 19.15 0.33
CA GLY A 29 -10.82 19.84 -0.75
C GLY A 29 -10.18 19.68 -2.13
N VAL A 30 -9.23 18.74 -2.31
CA VAL A 30 -8.63 18.46 -3.61
C VAL A 30 -9.53 17.50 -4.38
N PRO A 31 -9.94 17.84 -5.61
CA PRO A 31 -10.65 16.90 -6.49
C PRO A 31 -9.80 15.68 -6.79
N VAL A 32 -10.37 14.49 -6.62
CA VAL A 32 -9.73 13.22 -6.95
C VAL A 32 -10.55 12.57 -8.06
N PRO A 33 -10.03 12.50 -9.31
CA PRO A 33 -10.71 11.86 -10.42
C PRO A 33 -10.96 10.37 -10.16
N GLU A 34 -12.06 9.83 -10.68
CA GLU A 34 -12.40 8.42 -10.52
C GLU A 34 -11.38 7.50 -11.23
N THR A 35 -10.91 7.90 -12.41
CA THR A 35 -10.07 7.07 -13.29
C THR A 35 -8.66 6.88 -12.75
N ILE A 36 -7.99 7.99 -12.39
CA ILE A 36 -6.58 7.99 -11.97
C ILE A 36 -6.40 8.28 -10.48
N TRP A 37 -7.50 8.32 -9.73
CA TRP A 37 -7.56 8.46 -8.27
C TRP A 37 -6.63 9.57 -7.74
N SER A 38 -5.83 9.25 -6.71
CA SER A 38 -4.91 10.21 -6.09
C SER A 38 -3.83 10.75 -7.03
N ALA A 39 -3.54 10.05 -8.14
CA ALA A 39 -2.59 10.52 -9.13
C ALA A 39 -3.05 11.81 -9.84
N GLY A 40 -4.37 12.09 -9.90
CA GLY A 40 -4.89 13.37 -10.39
C GLY A 40 -4.37 14.59 -9.65
N ALA A 41 -4.06 14.44 -8.36
CA ALA A 41 -3.46 15.52 -7.56
C ALA A 41 -2.02 15.86 -7.95
N LEU A 42 -1.29 14.95 -8.59
CA LEU A 42 0.04 15.23 -9.15
C LEU A 42 -0.03 16.28 -10.27
N LEU A 43 -1.17 16.32 -10.97
CA LEU A 43 -1.40 17.26 -12.07
C LEU A 43 -1.90 18.62 -11.57
N SER A 44 -2.72 18.62 -10.52
CA SER A 44 -3.48 19.79 -10.09
C SER A 44 -2.98 20.43 -8.78
N HIS A 45 -2.50 19.63 -7.83
CA HIS A 45 -2.15 20.06 -6.47
C HIS A 45 -0.93 19.29 -5.91
N PRO A 46 0.22 19.25 -6.62
CA PRO A 46 1.40 18.48 -6.18
C PRO A 46 1.91 18.94 -4.79
N GLU A 47 1.77 20.21 -4.45
CA GLU A 47 2.15 20.75 -3.14
C GLU A 47 1.31 20.16 -1.99
N VAL A 48 0.03 19.81 -2.25
CA VAL A 48 -0.83 19.16 -1.25
C VAL A 48 -0.38 17.71 -1.05
N VAL A 49 -0.01 16.99 -2.12
CA VAL A 49 0.56 15.64 -2.03
C VAL A 49 1.82 15.66 -1.14
N ARG A 50 2.77 16.59 -1.41
CA ARG A 50 3.98 16.73 -0.60
C ARG A 50 3.65 17.03 0.86
N ARG A 51 2.67 17.91 1.12
CA ARG A 51 2.24 18.23 2.50
C ARG A 51 1.64 17.02 3.21
N ILE A 52 0.87 16.18 2.53
CA ILE A 52 0.32 14.95 3.12
C ILE A 52 1.44 13.99 3.53
N HIS A 53 2.44 13.80 2.70
CA HIS A 53 3.63 13.01 3.08
C HIS A 53 4.30 13.59 4.34
N ALA A 54 4.51 14.91 4.39
CA ALA A 54 5.08 15.58 5.56
C ALA A 54 4.23 15.35 6.83
N ASP A 55 2.91 15.50 6.74
CA ASP A 55 2.01 15.32 7.88
C ASP A 55 2.00 13.86 8.39
N TYR A 56 2.16 12.85 7.52
CA TYR A 56 2.34 11.45 7.93
C TYR A 56 3.70 11.24 8.61
N ILE A 57 4.75 11.86 8.12
CA ILE A 57 6.06 11.83 8.78
C ILE A 57 5.97 12.47 10.17
N ASP A 58 5.35 13.64 10.29
CA ASP A 58 5.17 14.34 11.56
C ASP A 58 4.29 13.55 12.53
N ALA A 59 3.29 12.80 12.01
CA ALA A 59 2.48 11.87 12.78
C ALA A 59 3.24 10.64 13.28
N GLY A 60 4.47 10.42 12.82
CA GLY A 60 5.36 9.37 13.32
C GLY A 60 5.59 8.20 12.38
N ALA A 61 5.19 8.27 11.11
CA ALA A 61 5.49 7.22 10.14
C ALA A 61 7.00 6.99 10.02
N ASP A 62 7.42 5.73 9.96
CA ASP A 62 8.79 5.30 9.68
C ASP A 62 8.99 5.06 8.18
N ILE A 63 7.90 4.79 7.46
CA ILE A 63 7.86 4.55 6.02
C ILE A 63 6.70 5.34 5.43
N ILE A 64 6.96 6.12 4.37
CA ILE A 64 5.91 6.75 3.55
C ILE A 64 5.87 6.10 2.17
N THR A 65 4.68 6.07 1.56
CA THR A 65 4.43 5.41 0.28
C THR A 65 4.25 6.45 -0.82
N THR A 66 4.92 6.28 -1.96
CA THR A 66 4.79 7.20 -3.10
C THR A 66 3.35 7.24 -3.63
N ASN A 67 2.89 8.41 -4.09
CA ASN A 67 1.57 8.57 -4.71
C ASN A 67 1.54 8.04 -6.15
N THR A 68 1.94 6.78 -6.34
CA THR A 68 2.02 6.11 -7.65
C THR A 68 0.93 5.07 -7.87
N TYR A 69 0.09 4.81 -6.89
CA TYR A 69 -0.99 3.81 -6.96
C TYR A 69 -1.95 4.02 -8.14
N GLY A 70 -2.33 5.27 -8.45
CA GLY A 70 -3.19 5.61 -9.58
C GLY A 70 -2.44 5.80 -10.92
N LEU A 71 -1.13 5.57 -10.95
CA LEU A 71 -0.33 5.70 -12.17
C LEU A 71 -0.26 4.38 -12.92
N ILE A 72 -1.38 3.98 -13.52
CA ILE A 72 -1.51 2.78 -14.36
C ILE A 72 -1.65 3.24 -15.81
N ARG A 73 -0.87 2.66 -16.73
CA ARG A 73 -0.88 3.08 -18.14
C ARG A 73 -2.25 3.06 -18.76
N SER A 74 -3.03 2.00 -18.54
CA SER A 74 -4.37 1.88 -19.09
C SER A 74 -5.32 2.97 -18.56
N ASP A 75 -5.17 3.39 -17.32
CA ASP A 75 -6.00 4.43 -16.71
C ASP A 75 -5.56 5.82 -17.18
N LEU A 76 -4.26 6.06 -17.30
CA LEU A 76 -3.73 7.28 -17.91
C LEU A 76 -4.14 7.42 -19.38
N ALA A 77 -4.27 6.31 -20.12
CA ALA A 77 -4.75 6.31 -21.50
C ALA A 77 -6.21 6.73 -21.59
N LYS A 78 -7.08 6.35 -20.64
CA LYS A 78 -8.47 6.82 -20.56
C LYS A 78 -8.56 8.34 -20.41
N GLU A 79 -7.57 8.95 -19.76
CA GLU A 79 -7.45 10.40 -19.59
C GLU A 79 -6.65 11.08 -20.73
N GLY A 80 -6.16 10.34 -21.70
CA GLY A 80 -5.36 10.86 -22.81
C GLY A 80 -3.96 11.35 -22.42
N ILE A 81 -3.44 10.91 -21.29
CA ILE A 81 -2.14 11.36 -20.71
C ILE A 81 -1.14 10.21 -20.51
N GLU A 82 -1.30 9.09 -21.19
CA GLU A 82 -0.40 7.93 -21.08
C GLU A 82 1.06 8.28 -21.32
N GLY A 83 1.33 9.20 -22.24
CA GLY A 83 2.70 9.69 -22.54
C GLY A 83 3.40 10.34 -21.35
N ARG A 84 2.69 10.71 -20.30
CA ARG A 84 3.23 11.31 -19.07
C ARG A 84 3.56 10.29 -17.97
N PHE A 85 3.44 9.00 -18.24
CA PHE A 85 3.64 7.94 -17.25
C PHE A 85 4.98 8.06 -16.49
N ALA A 86 6.09 8.17 -17.20
CA ALA A 86 7.42 8.31 -16.58
C ALA A 86 7.57 9.64 -15.81
N GLU A 87 7.08 10.75 -16.39
CA GLU A 87 7.10 12.08 -15.74
C GLU A 87 6.35 12.07 -14.40
N LEU A 88 5.14 11.50 -14.37
CA LEU A 88 4.29 11.48 -13.17
C LEU A 88 4.84 10.55 -12.09
N ASN A 89 5.38 9.37 -12.44
CA ASN A 89 6.08 8.51 -11.50
C ASN A 89 7.30 9.24 -10.88
N GLY A 90 8.09 9.92 -11.70
CA GLY A 90 9.21 10.74 -11.23
C GLY A 90 8.77 11.90 -10.33
N LEU A 91 7.64 12.56 -10.64
CA LEU A 91 7.09 13.62 -9.81
C LEU A 91 6.64 13.08 -8.44
N ALA A 92 5.91 11.97 -8.42
CA ALA A 92 5.46 11.35 -7.17
C ALA A 92 6.65 11.00 -6.25
N CYS A 93 7.71 10.43 -6.82
CA CYS A 93 8.94 10.15 -6.08
C CYS A 93 9.60 11.43 -5.53
N ARG A 94 9.71 12.48 -6.34
CA ARG A 94 10.31 13.76 -5.88
C ARG A 94 9.54 14.36 -4.71
N LEU A 95 8.22 14.36 -4.75
CA LEU A 95 7.39 14.91 -3.67
C LEU A 95 7.58 14.16 -2.34
N ALA A 96 7.71 12.83 -2.39
CA ALA A 96 8.03 12.03 -1.22
C ALA A 96 9.45 12.31 -0.69
N LEU A 97 10.44 12.42 -1.59
CA LEU A 97 11.82 12.77 -1.25
C LEU A 97 11.90 14.16 -0.59
N GLU A 98 11.27 15.17 -1.17
CA GLU A 98 11.22 16.53 -0.62
C GLU A 98 10.59 16.56 0.78
N ALA A 99 9.51 15.81 1.00
CA ALA A 99 8.87 15.71 2.32
C ALA A 99 9.81 15.07 3.34
N ARG A 100 10.51 13.98 2.97
CA ARG A 100 11.51 13.32 3.81
C ARG A 100 12.66 14.25 4.17
N GLU A 101 13.25 14.92 3.20
CA GLU A 101 14.38 15.83 3.41
C GLU A 101 14.02 17.00 4.31
N ALA A 102 12.81 17.58 4.13
CA ALA A 102 12.32 18.66 4.97
C ALA A 102 12.11 18.24 6.43
N SER A 103 11.72 16.99 6.68
CA SER A 103 11.44 16.48 8.03
C SER A 103 12.67 16.23 8.88
N ARG A 104 13.86 16.06 8.28
CA ARG A 104 15.12 15.65 8.93
C ARG A 104 15.02 14.34 9.73
N ARG A 105 13.99 13.52 9.49
CA ARG A 105 13.81 12.19 10.10
C ARG A 105 14.35 11.11 9.16
N GLY A 106 14.89 10.04 9.70
CA GLY A 106 15.33 8.86 8.95
C GLY A 106 14.15 8.01 8.50
N VAL A 107 13.28 8.58 7.63
CA VAL A 107 12.09 7.90 7.09
C VAL A 107 12.44 7.20 5.79
N LEU A 108 11.92 5.99 5.57
CA LEU A 108 12.05 5.28 4.30
C LEU A 108 10.91 5.64 3.34
N ILE A 109 11.18 5.48 2.04
CA ILE A 109 10.19 5.67 0.97
C ILE A 109 9.93 4.32 0.31
N ALA A 110 8.67 3.88 0.33
CA ALA A 110 8.19 2.72 -0.39
C ALA A 110 7.62 3.16 -1.75
N GLY A 111 8.10 2.55 -2.83
CA GLY A 111 7.55 2.73 -4.18
C GLY A 111 6.31 1.84 -4.34
N SER A 112 5.13 2.43 -4.45
CA SER A 112 3.88 1.70 -4.62
C SER A 112 3.72 1.15 -6.03
N LEU A 113 3.50 -0.16 -6.13
CA LEU A 113 3.11 -0.88 -7.35
C LEU A 113 1.67 -1.39 -7.15
N PRO A 114 0.68 -0.82 -7.87
CA PRO A 114 -0.74 -1.12 -7.70
C PRO A 114 -1.19 -2.35 -8.49
N PRO A 115 -2.40 -2.90 -8.23
CA PRO A 115 -3.01 -3.89 -9.11
C PRO A 115 -3.37 -3.26 -10.47
N LEU A 116 -2.93 -3.88 -11.56
CA LEU A 116 -3.05 -3.30 -12.91
C LEU A 116 -4.46 -3.47 -13.53
N GLY A 117 -5.21 -4.47 -13.09
CA GLY A 117 -6.57 -4.75 -13.54
C GLY A 117 -7.67 -4.04 -12.74
N GLY A 118 -7.29 -3.21 -11.78
CA GLY A 118 -8.18 -2.55 -10.82
C GLY A 118 -8.17 -3.20 -9.44
N SER A 119 -8.37 -2.37 -8.41
CA SER A 119 -8.40 -2.81 -7.01
C SER A 119 -9.53 -3.80 -6.76
N TYR A 120 -9.26 -4.83 -5.96
CA TYR A 120 -10.23 -5.83 -5.50
C TYR A 120 -10.83 -6.73 -6.61
N ARG A 121 -10.20 -6.80 -7.78
CA ARG A 121 -10.72 -7.47 -8.97
C ARG A 121 -9.82 -8.64 -9.41
N PRO A 122 -9.85 -9.77 -8.70
CA PRO A 122 -9.09 -10.96 -9.08
C PRO A 122 -9.49 -11.51 -10.47
N ASP A 123 -10.72 -11.25 -10.90
CA ASP A 123 -11.27 -11.61 -12.21
C ASP A 123 -10.69 -10.78 -13.37
N ARG A 124 -9.98 -9.68 -13.07
CA ARG A 124 -9.36 -8.79 -14.06
C ARG A 124 -7.83 -8.88 -14.09
N VAL A 125 -7.25 -9.77 -13.33
CA VAL A 125 -5.81 -10.02 -13.37
C VAL A 125 -5.45 -10.59 -14.73
N GLY A 126 -4.57 -9.91 -15.45
CA GLY A 126 -4.12 -10.34 -16.78
C GLY A 126 -3.16 -11.52 -16.74
N PRO A 127 -2.78 -12.07 -17.91
CA PRO A 127 -1.75 -13.12 -18.00
C PRO A 127 -0.43 -12.66 -17.38
N SER A 128 0.21 -13.53 -16.60
CA SER A 128 1.43 -13.21 -15.82
C SER A 128 2.53 -12.55 -16.65
N GLU A 129 2.82 -13.08 -17.84
CA GLU A 129 3.86 -12.51 -18.73
C GLU A 129 3.56 -11.06 -19.13
N THR A 130 2.28 -10.74 -19.37
CA THR A 130 1.85 -9.39 -19.76
C THR A 130 1.95 -8.42 -18.59
N ILE A 131 1.41 -8.78 -17.43
CA ILE A 131 1.39 -7.91 -16.26
C ILE A 131 2.80 -7.74 -15.66
N GLU A 132 3.65 -8.76 -15.71
CA GLU A 132 5.06 -8.67 -15.27
C GLU A 132 5.85 -7.63 -16.08
N ALA A 133 5.62 -7.54 -17.39
CA ALA A 133 6.27 -6.53 -18.22
C ALA A 133 5.87 -5.10 -17.82
N LEU A 134 4.59 -4.89 -17.50
CA LEU A 134 4.06 -3.60 -17.05
C LEU A 134 4.58 -3.23 -15.65
N TYR A 135 4.57 -4.18 -14.72
CA TYR A 135 5.16 -3.98 -13.39
C TYR A 135 6.64 -3.64 -13.45
N ARG A 136 7.39 -4.32 -14.33
CA ARG A 136 8.83 -4.06 -14.52
C ARG A 136 9.09 -2.63 -14.96
N GLU A 137 8.32 -2.12 -15.93
CA GLU A 137 8.46 -0.73 -16.38
C GLU A 137 8.27 0.25 -15.21
N GLN A 138 7.24 0.08 -14.39
CA GLN A 138 6.99 0.96 -13.25
C GLN A 138 8.07 0.77 -12.16
N ALA A 139 8.43 -0.46 -11.84
CA ALA A 139 9.46 -0.76 -10.86
C ALA A 139 10.82 -0.14 -11.23
N ASP A 140 11.21 -0.21 -12.51
CA ASP A 140 12.46 0.38 -13.00
C ASP A 140 12.45 1.93 -12.89
N LEU A 141 11.29 2.58 -13.08
CA LEU A 141 11.14 4.02 -12.88
C LEU A 141 11.23 4.42 -11.40
N LEU A 142 10.68 3.60 -10.49
CA LEU A 142 10.65 3.91 -9.07
C LEU A 142 11.98 3.59 -8.36
N ALA A 143 12.61 2.48 -8.71
CA ALA A 143 13.76 1.93 -7.99
C ALA A 143 14.90 2.92 -7.71
N PRO A 144 15.29 3.86 -8.61
CA PRO A 144 16.34 4.83 -8.31
C PRO A 144 16.00 5.82 -7.19
N HIS A 145 14.71 5.97 -6.84
CA HIS A 145 14.20 7.03 -5.99
C HIS A 145 13.64 6.55 -4.65
N VAL A 146 13.52 5.24 -4.47
CA VAL A 146 12.86 4.63 -3.28
C VAL A 146 13.80 3.68 -2.55
N ASP A 147 13.48 3.41 -1.29
CA ASP A 147 14.26 2.52 -0.43
C ASP A 147 13.81 1.06 -0.56
N LEU A 148 12.52 0.83 -0.84
CA LEU A 148 11.92 -0.48 -1.10
C LEU A 148 10.79 -0.34 -2.13
N LEU A 149 10.37 -1.47 -2.72
CA LEU A 149 9.18 -1.56 -3.55
C LEU A 149 8.07 -2.30 -2.80
N LEU A 150 6.86 -1.77 -2.85
CA LEU A 150 5.68 -2.30 -2.20
C LEU A 150 4.63 -2.67 -3.26
N CYS A 151 4.53 -3.97 -3.57
CA CYS A 151 3.46 -4.52 -4.40
C CYS A 151 2.20 -4.62 -3.52
N GLU A 152 1.29 -3.65 -3.63
CA GLU A 152 0.19 -3.53 -2.67
C GLU A 152 -1.19 -3.78 -3.27
N THR A 153 -2.12 -4.24 -2.40
CA THR A 153 -3.52 -4.49 -2.75
C THR A 153 -3.68 -5.60 -3.80
N MET A 154 -2.73 -6.53 -3.84
CA MET A 154 -2.77 -7.67 -4.75
C MET A 154 -3.98 -8.55 -4.43
N SER A 155 -4.79 -8.89 -5.43
CA SER A 155 -6.05 -9.59 -5.25
C SER A 155 -5.94 -11.12 -5.34
N SER A 156 -4.82 -11.61 -5.87
CA SER A 156 -4.55 -13.05 -6.05
C SER A 156 -3.08 -13.40 -5.82
N ALA A 157 -2.78 -14.67 -5.63
CA ALA A 157 -1.41 -15.17 -5.54
C ALA A 157 -0.63 -14.89 -6.83
N ALA A 158 -1.24 -15.11 -7.99
CA ALA A 158 -0.61 -14.89 -9.29
C ALA A 158 -0.26 -13.42 -9.54
N GLU A 159 -1.14 -12.48 -9.17
CA GLU A 159 -0.88 -11.05 -9.29
C GLU A 159 0.30 -10.62 -8.40
N GLY A 160 0.28 -11.03 -7.13
CA GLY A 160 1.37 -10.75 -6.19
C GLY A 160 2.71 -11.33 -6.65
N CYS A 161 2.71 -12.55 -7.19
CA CYS A 161 3.90 -13.19 -7.73
C CYS A 161 4.47 -12.44 -8.95
N SER A 162 3.61 -12.05 -9.89
CA SER A 162 4.04 -11.30 -11.09
C SER A 162 4.62 -9.93 -10.73
N ALA A 163 3.97 -9.19 -9.81
CA ALA A 163 4.47 -7.92 -9.33
C ALA A 163 5.81 -8.07 -8.60
N ALA A 164 5.93 -9.07 -7.70
CA ALA A 164 7.16 -9.35 -6.96
C ALA A 164 8.30 -9.79 -7.89
N THR A 165 8.02 -10.63 -8.89
CA THR A 165 9.01 -11.07 -9.89
C THR A 165 9.62 -9.87 -10.61
N ALA A 166 8.79 -8.94 -11.06
CA ALA A 166 9.23 -7.72 -11.70
C ALA A 166 10.05 -6.83 -10.75
N ALA A 167 9.54 -6.61 -9.53
CA ALA A 167 10.17 -5.74 -8.53
C ALA A 167 11.53 -6.28 -8.07
N CYS A 168 11.67 -7.59 -7.84
CA CYS A 168 12.93 -8.22 -7.40
C CYS A 168 14.08 -8.03 -8.39
N ARG A 169 13.80 -7.82 -9.69
CA ARG A 169 14.83 -7.56 -10.71
C ARG A 169 15.57 -6.24 -10.49
N THR A 170 14.98 -5.29 -9.79
CA THR A 170 15.59 -4.00 -9.48
C THR A 170 16.70 -4.08 -8.44
N GLY A 171 16.78 -5.19 -7.69
CA GLY A 171 17.70 -5.36 -6.56
C GLY A 171 17.28 -4.61 -5.28
N LYS A 172 16.15 -3.92 -5.28
CA LYS A 172 15.57 -3.29 -4.08
C LYS A 172 14.92 -4.33 -3.19
N PRO A 173 14.84 -4.09 -1.86
CA PRO A 173 13.94 -4.85 -1.00
C PRO A 173 12.51 -4.80 -1.52
N VAL A 174 11.81 -5.94 -1.52
CA VAL A 174 10.45 -6.07 -2.03
C VAL A 174 9.53 -6.54 -0.92
N TRP A 175 8.41 -5.85 -0.76
CA TRP A 175 7.29 -6.27 0.07
C TRP A 175 6.07 -6.54 -0.81
N VAL A 176 5.27 -7.54 -0.42
CA VAL A 176 4.01 -7.87 -1.08
C VAL A 176 2.89 -7.76 -0.06
N ALA A 177 1.82 -7.06 -0.43
CA ALA A 177 0.62 -6.92 0.40
C ALA A 177 -0.61 -7.35 -0.40
N TRP A 178 -1.39 -8.29 0.17
CA TRP A 178 -2.62 -8.77 -0.43
C TRP A 178 -3.84 -8.12 0.19
N THR A 179 -4.84 -7.83 -0.63
CA THR A 179 -6.16 -7.45 -0.14
C THR A 179 -7.01 -8.69 0.12
N LEU A 180 -7.66 -8.70 1.29
CA LEU A 180 -8.41 -9.85 1.75
C LEU A 180 -9.91 -9.67 1.48
N HIS A 181 -10.63 -10.79 1.51
CA HIS A 181 -12.05 -10.85 1.24
C HIS A 181 -12.89 -10.20 2.35
N GLU A 182 -14.03 -9.62 1.98
CA GLU A 182 -14.92 -8.91 2.91
C GLU A 182 -15.69 -9.83 3.89
N ASP A 183 -15.71 -11.14 3.61
CA ASP A 183 -16.30 -12.15 4.50
C ASP A 183 -15.53 -12.36 5.81
N ARG A 184 -14.41 -11.64 5.97
CA ARG A 184 -13.51 -11.72 7.13
C ARG A 184 -12.92 -13.11 7.39
N SER A 185 -12.86 -13.95 6.36
CA SER A 185 -12.23 -15.27 6.43
C SER A 185 -10.71 -15.23 6.57
N GLY A 186 -10.08 -14.11 6.20
CA GLY A 186 -8.63 -13.97 6.09
C GLY A 186 -8.07 -14.52 4.77
N ARG A 187 -8.93 -14.90 3.81
CA ARG A 187 -8.53 -15.30 2.47
C ARG A 187 -8.35 -14.09 1.56
N LEU A 188 -7.57 -14.24 0.49
CA LEU A 188 -7.44 -13.23 -0.56
C LEU A 188 -8.79 -13.00 -1.26
N ARG A 189 -8.91 -11.89 -1.98
CA ARG A 189 -10.09 -11.61 -2.82
C ARG A 189 -10.39 -12.69 -3.85
N SER A 190 -9.37 -13.40 -4.32
CA SER A 190 -9.49 -14.57 -5.21
C SER A 190 -10.06 -15.82 -4.53
N GLY A 191 -10.17 -15.82 -3.19
CA GLY A 191 -10.53 -16.98 -2.39
C GLY A 191 -9.36 -17.89 -2.01
N GLU A 192 -8.15 -17.63 -2.52
CA GLU A 192 -6.93 -18.35 -2.15
C GLU A 192 -6.56 -18.08 -0.68
N SER A 193 -5.83 -19.00 -0.06
CA SER A 193 -5.31 -18.77 1.29
C SER A 193 -4.03 -17.93 1.25
N VAL A 194 -3.70 -17.28 2.37
CA VAL A 194 -2.45 -16.50 2.51
C VAL A 194 -1.23 -17.41 2.37
N GLU A 195 -1.29 -18.63 2.88
CA GLU A 195 -0.23 -19.63 2.74
C GLU A 195 0.02 -19.95 1.26
N THR A 196 -1.04 -20.12 0.47
CA THR A 196 -0.93 -20.34 -0.98
C THR A 196 -0.27 -19.15 -1.68
N ALA A 197 -0.65 -17.93 -1.30
CA ALA A 197 -0.09 -16.71 -1.87
C ALA A 197 1.38 -16.51 -1.49
N MET A 198 1.76 -16.84 -0.26
CA MET A 198 3.16 -16.81 0.18
C MET A 198 3.99 -17.89 -0.50
N ALA A 199 3.46 -19.10 -0.67
CA ALA A 199 4.14 -20.18 -1.39
C ALA A 199 4.40 -19.81 -2.85
N ALA A 200 3.55 -19.04 -3.50
CA ALA A 200 3.76 -18.55 -4.86
C ALA A 200 4.98 -17.60 -4.99
N LEU A 201 5.48 -17.05 -3.88
CA LEU A 201 6.68 -16.21 -3.83
C LEU A 201 7.96 -17.00 -3.58
N GLU A 202 7.88 -18.32 -3.45
CA GLU A 202 9.04 -19.17 -3.19
C GLU A 202 10.13 -18.97 -4.26
N GLY A 203 11.38 -18.80 -3.82
CA GLY A 203 12.52 -18.52 -4.71
C GLY A 203 12.70 -17.02 -5.06
N LEU A 204 11.74 -16.15 -4.76
CA LEU A 204 11.88 -14.70 -4.92
C LEU A 204 12.54 -14.07 -3.67
N GLN A 205 13.25 -12.96 -3.89
CA GLN A 205 13.90 -12.19 -2.82
C GLN A 205 12.92 -11.23 -2.14
N VAL A 206 11.78 -11.75 -1.66
CA VAL A 206 10.77 -10.96 -0.93
C VAL A 206 11.16 -10.89 0.54
N SER A 207 11.14 -9.70 1.12
CA SER A 207 11.51 -9.44 2.52
C SER A 207 10.33 -9.08 3.42
N GLY A 208 9.14 -8.80 2.85
CA GLY A 208 7.92 -8.50 3.60
C GLY A 208 6.67 -9.09 2.96
N CYS A 209 5.79 -9.65 3.79
CA CYS A 209 4.47 -10.15 3.41
C CYS A 209 3.42 -9.55 4.32
N LEU A 210 2.48 -8.81 3.75
CA LEU A 210 1.50 -8.01 4.47
C LEU A 210 0.09 -8.29 3.97
N ALA A 211 -0.90 -7.88 4.75
CA ALA A 211 -2.28 -7.76 4.26
C ALA A 211 -2.70 -6.29 4.30
N ASN A 212 -3.39 -5.81 3.24
CA ASN A 212 -3.75 -4.41 3.19
C ASN A 212 -5.10 -4.12 2.52
N CYS A 213 -5.55 -2.89 2.73
CA CYS A 213 -6.74 -2.31 2.09
C CYS A 213 -7.98 -3.21 2.14
N CYS A 214 -8.18 -3.86 3.25
CA CYS A 214 -9.31 -4.72 3.62
C CYS A 214 -9.76 -4.40 5.04
N ALA A 215 -10.83 -5.05 5.49
CA ALA A 215 -11.31 -4.89 6.87
C ALA A 215 -10.23 -5.30 7.88
N PRO A 216 -10.04 -4.56 9.00
CA PRO A 216 -9.02 -4.89 9.99
C PRO A 216 -9.20 -6.28 10.61
N GLU A 217 -10.44 -6.77 10.71
CA GLU A 217 -10.76 -8.12 11.20
C GLU A 217 -10.22 -9.22 10.28
N SER A 218 -10.17 -8.95 8.94
CA SER A 218 -9.58 -9.89 7.98
C SER A 218 -8.07 -10.03 8.19
N ILE A 219 -7.37 -8.92 8.50
CA ILE A 219 -5.95 -8.95 8.82
C ILE A 219 -5.69 -9.77 10.08
N THR A 220 -6.49 -9.57 11.14
CA THR A 220 -6.39 -10.37 12.36
C THR A 220 -6.47 -11.87 12.08
N ARG A 221 -7.35 -12.27 11.15
CA ARG A 221 -7.49 -13.68 10.74
C ARG A 221 -6.31 -14.19 9.92
N ALA A 222 -5.66 -13.33 9.14
CA ALA A 222 -4.52 -13.69 8.30
C ALA A 222 -3.18 -13.74 9.06
N MET A 223 -3.09 -13.10 10.24
CA MET A 223 -1.82 -12.99 10.99
C MET A 223 -1.13 -14.33 11.26
N PRO A 224 -1.80 -15.42 11.67
CA PRO A 224 -1.13 -16.70 11.89
C PRO A 224 -0.42 -17.21 10.63
N ALA A 225 -1.08 -17.15 9.47
CA ALA A 225 -0.51 -17.58 8.21
C ALA A 225 0.70 -16.73 7.77
N LEU A 226 0.63 -15.41 7.98
CA LEU A 226 1.75 -14.51 7.73
C LEU A 226 2.96 -14.83 8.63
N GLN A 227 2.70 -15.15 9.90
CA GLN A 227 3.75 -15.50 10.87
C GLN A 227 4.45 -16.82 10.54
N ASP A 228 3.68 -17.82 10.15
CA ASP A 228 4.20 -19.16 9.82
C ASP A 228 5.08 -19.16 8.56
N GLY A 229 4.94 -18.17 7.69
CA GLY A 229 5.73 -18.03 6.48
C GLY A 229 7.20 -17.65 6.69
N GLY A 230 7.61 -17.27 7.91
CA GLY A 230 9.01 -17.02 8.26
C GLY A 230 9.66 -15.78 7.61
N ILE A 231 8.87 -14.91 6.99
CA ILE A 231 9.33 -13.64 6.41
C ILE A 231 9.54 -12.60 7.51
N PRO A 232 10.64 -11.80 7.48
CA PRO A 232 11.00 -10.94 8.61
C PRO A 232 10.06 -9.73 8.82
N TRP A 233 9.41 -9.24 7.76
CA TRP A 233 8.48 -8.13 7.82
C TRP A 233 7.07 -8.61 7.49
N ILE A 234 6.22 -8.74 8.53
CA ILE A 234 4.84 -9.20 8.42
C ILE A 234 3.90 -8.26 9.16
N GLY A 235 2.63 -8.23 8.75
CA GLY A 235 1.61 -7.43 9.41
C GLY A 235 0.55 -6.90 8.45
N GLY A 236 0.07 -5.67 8.71
CA GLY A 236 -0.97 -5.14 7.86
C GLY A 236 -1.29 -3.67 8.04
N TYR A 237 -2.02 -3.13 7.05
CA TYR A 237 -2.51 -1.77 7.02
C TYR A 237 -3.91 -1.75 6.37
N ALA A 238 -4.93 -1.75 7.24
CA ALA A 238 -6.33 -1.85 6.87
C ALA A 238 -6.88 -0.54 6.28
N ASN A 239 -7.99 -0.64 5.56
CA ASN A 239 -8.83 0.51 5.27
C ASN A 239 -9.85 0.77 6.40
N THR A 240 -10.56 1.89 6.32
CA THR A 240 -11.70 2.19 7.20
C THR A 240 -13.02 2.16 6.44
N PHE A 241 -13.10 1.43 5.33
CA PHE A 241 -14.32 1.32 4.55
C PHE A 241 -15.37 0.43 5.21
N ALA A 242 -16.64 0.74 5.01
CA ALA A 242 -17.70 -0.25 5.02
C ALA A 242 -17.38 -1.34 3.98
N ALA A 243 -18.15 -2.44 3.99
CA ALA A 243 -17.89 -3.56 3.07
C ALA A 243 -17.80 -3.09 1.60
N ILE A 244 -16.77 -3.57 0.91
CA ILE A 244 -16.54 -3.25 -0.51
C ILE A 244 -17.30 -4.27 -1.36
N PRO A 245 -18.25 -3.83 -2.22
CA PRO A 245 -18.97 -4.74 -3.11
C PRO A 245 -18.03 -5.53 -4.03
N GLU A 246 -18.40 -6.77 -4.38
CA GLU A 246 -17.58 -7.64 -5.23
C GLU A 246 -17.37 -7.09 -6.64
N ASP A 247 -18.41 -6.38 -7.17
CA ASP A 247 -18.39 -5.76 -8.48
C ASP A 247 -17.85 -4.32 -8.47
N TRP A 248 -17.41 -3.83 -7.33
CA TRP A 248 -16.89 -2.47 -7.21
C TRP A 248 -15.72 -2.20 -8.14
N THR A 249 -15.75 -1.05 -8.80
CA THR A 249 -14.65 -0.53 -9.60
C THR A 249 -14.48 0.96 -9.34
N LEU A 250 -13.27 1.43 -9.41
CA LEU A 250 -12.94 2.83 -9.16
C LEU A 250 -13.68 3.79 -10.12
N ASP A 251 -13.85 3.37 -11.38
CA ASP A 251 -14.46 4.14 -12.47
C ASP A 251 -15.92 3.74 -12.80
N GLY A 252 -16.51 2.84 -12.02
CA GLY A 252 -17.80 2.22 -12.33
C GLY A 252 -19.03 2.76 -11.59
N ASN A 253 -18.84 3.57 -10.56
CA ASN A 253 -19.92 3.97 -9.66
C ASN A 253 -20.31 5.45 -9.85
N LYS A 254 -21.00 5.73 -10.96
CA LYS A 254 -21.40 7.10 -11.35
C LYS A 254 -22.47 7.74 -10.44
N ASP A 255 -23.17 6.94 -9.65
CA ASP A 255 -24.30 7.41 -8.82
C ASP A 255 -23.92 7.84 -7.40
N SER A 256 -22.68 7.64 -6.98
CA SER A 256 -22.19 7.99 -5.66
C SER A 256 -20.76 8.51 -5.75
N ASP A 257 -20.46 9.68 -6.16
CA ASP A 257 -19.10 10.25 -6.19
C ASP A 257 -17.90 9.25 -6.10
N GLY A 258 -18.12 7.96 -6.46
CA GLY A 258 -17.16 6.86 -6.45
C GLY A 258 -16.66 6.45 -5.05
N LEU A 259 -17.25 6.98 -3.98
CA LEU A 259 -16.74 6.82 -2.63
C LEU A 259 -17.44 5.69 -1.87
N LEU A 260 -16.64 4.75 -1.41
CA LEU A 260 -17.06 3.79 -0.39
C LEU A 260 -17.34 4.52 0.94
N ALA A 261 -18.43 4.16 1.62
CA ALA A 261 -18.74 4.69 2.94
C ALA A 261 -17.63 4.32 3.94
N LEU A 262 -17.34 5.22 4.86
CA LEU A 262 -16.42 4.93 5.96
C LEU A 262 -17.20 4.32 7.14
N ARG A 263 -16.53 3.47 7.90
CA ARG A 263 -17.02 2.94 9.17
C ARG A 263 -16.85 3.98 10.27
N ASP A 264 -17.90 4.24 11.01
CA ASP A 264 -17.89 5.17 12.15
C ASP A 264 -17.15 4.59 13.37
N ASP A 265 -17.06 3.24 13.46
CA ASP A 265 -16.39 2.51 14.53
C ASP A 265 -14.88 2.32 14.33
N LEU A 266 -14.28 2.94 13.31
CA LEU A 266 -12.84 2.89 13.05
C LEU A 266 -12.18 4.27 13.19
N ASP A 267 -12.50 4.98 14.27
CA ASP A 267 -11.72 6.15 14.68
C ASP A 267 -10.28 5.77 15.05
N PRO A 268 -9.35 6.72 15.24
CA PRO A 268 -7.96 6.40 15.54
C PRO A 268 -7.75 5.48 16.76
N GLY A 269 -8.63 5.54 17.76
CA GLY A 269 -8.55 4.72 18.96
C GLY A 269 -8.94 3.26 18.69
N HIS A 270 -10.09 3.05 18.06
CA HIS A 270 -10.57 1.72 17.72
C HIS A 270 -9.70 1.06 16.64
N TYR A 271 -9.23 1.83 15.65
CA TYR A 271 -8.28 1.32 14.67
C TYR A 271 -6.99 0.82 15.33
N ALA A 272 -6.45 1.58 16.30
CA ALA A 272 -5.26 1.17 17.03
C ALA A 272 -5.46 -0.09 17.90
N ALA A 273 -6.69 -0.38 18.35
CA ALA A 273 -6.99 -1.63 19.05
C ALA A 273 -6.78 -2.85 18.13
N HIS A 274 -7.26 -2.79 16.88
CA HIS A 274 -6.95 -3.85 15.90
C HIS A 274 -5.45 -3.99 15.64
N ALA A 275 -4.73 -2.88 15.51
CA ALA A 275 -3.28 -2.93 15.33
C ALA A 275 -2.56 -3.53 16.55
N ALA A 276 -3.06 -3.31 17.77
CA ALA A 276 -2.54 -3.96 18.97
C ALA A 276 -2.70 -5.48 18.91
N ASP A 277 -3.84 -5.98 18.42
CA ASP A 277 -4.05 -7.42 18.22
C ASP A 277 -3.06 -7.98 17.18
N TRP A 278 -2.79 -7.26 16.07
CA TRP A 278 -1.82 -7.70 15.07
C TRP A 278 -0.39 -7.73 15.65
N LEU A 279 -0.02 -6.71 16.42
CA LEU A 279 1.29 -6.66 17.09
C LEU A 279 1.44 -7.80 18.12
N ALA A 280 0.39 -8.09 18.89
CA ALA A 280 0.37 -9.22 19.81
C ALA A 280 0.49 -10.58 19.08
N ALA A 281 -0.03 -10.67 17.85
CA ALA A 281 0.09 -11.83 16.97
C ALA A 281 1.41 -11.86 16.18
N GLY A 282 2.39 -11.00 16.50
CA GLY A 282 3.72 -11.03 15.92
C GLY A 282 3.94 -10.09 14.72
N ALA A 283 3.00 -9.17 14.42
CA ALA A 283 3.24 -8.18 13.38
C ALA A 283 4.49 -7.34 13.67
N THR A 284 5.30 -7.15 12.65
CA THR A 284 6.50 -6.30 12.68
C THR A 284 6.31 -5.02 11.86
N VAL A 285 5.18 -4.91 11.16
CA VAL A 285 4.76 -3.73 10.41
C VAL A 285 3.28 -3.49 10.64
N VAL A 286 2.91 -2.26 10.95
CA VAL A 286 1.52 -1.80 11.00
C VAL A 286 1.41 -0.46 10.29
N GLY A 287 0.22 -0.09 9.85
CA GLY A 287 -0.02 1.19 9.19
C GLY A 287 -1.48 1.39 8.87
N GLY A 288 -1.77 2.34 7.99
CA GLY A 288 -3.10 2.61 7.50
C GLY A 288 -3.19 2.60 5.99
N CYS A 289 -4.38 2.32 5.44
CA CYS A 289 -4.69 2.42 4.02
C CYS A 289 -5.84 3.43 3.82
N CYS A 290 -6.68 3.20 2.84
CA CYS A 290 -7.78 4.09 2.48
C CYS A 290 -8.65 4.47 3.70
N GLY A 291 -8.96 5.75 3.84
CA GLY A 291 -9.77 6.31 4.93
C GLY A 291 -9.01 6.61 6.23
N THR A 292 -7.84 6.03 6.45
CA THR A 292 -6.98 6.44 7.58
C THR A 292 -6.34 7.78 7.32
N ARG A 293 -6.03 8.52 8.37
CA ARG A 293 -5.53 9.90 8.36
C ARG A 293 -4.30 10.05 9.24
N PRO A 294 -3.55 11.17 9.19
CA PRO A 294 -2.42 11.42 10.10
C PRO A 294 -2.74 11.18 11.58
N ALA A 295 -3.98 11.42 12.02
CA ALA A 295 -4.41 11.13 13.39
C ALA A 295 -4.38 9.63 13.73
N HIS A 296 -4.69 8.75 12.77
CA HIS A 296 -4.56 7.30 12.94
C HIS A 296 -3.09 6.91 13.09
N THR A 297 -2.22 7.43 12.22
CA THR A 297 -0.77 7.20 12.28
C THR A 297 -0.18 7.67 13.61
N ALA A 298 -0.56 8.87 14.10
CA ALA A 298 -0.13 9.37 15.40
C ALA A 298 -0.58 8.46 16.56
N ARG A 299 -1.79 7.92 16.49
CA ARG A 299 -2.30 6.98 17.49
C ARG A 299 -1.55 5.65 17.47
N LEU A 300 -1.26 5.12 16.25
CA LEU A 300 -0.42 3.92 16.08
C LEU A 300 1.00 4.15 16.60
N ARG A 301 1.59 5.32 16.38
CA ARG A 301 2.91 5.67 16.92
C ARG A 301 2.91 5.63 18.44
N THR A 302 1.89 6.21 19.07
CA THR A 302 1.72 6.17 20.52
C THR A 302 1.61 4.73 21.04
N LEU A 303 0.89 3.86 20.34
CA LEU A 303 0.77 2.44 20.69
C LEU A 303 2.15 1.74 20.64
N ILE A 304 2.87 1.92 19.53
CA ILE A 304 4.18 1.28 19.33
C ILE A 304 5.20 1.76 20.38
N ASP A 305 5.22 3.07 20.67
CA ASP A 305 6.15 3.64 21.64
C ASP A 305 5.86 3.15 23.07
N ALA A 306 4.60 2.86 23.38
CA ALA A 306 4.21 2.28 24.68
C ALA A 306 4.59 0.79 24.83
N MET A 307 4.87 0.09 23.70
CA MET A 307 5.31 -1.32 23.69
C MET A 307 6.84 -1.45 23.72
N ALA A 308 7.57 -0.36 23.49
CA ALA A 308 9.02 -0.37 23.59
C ALA A 308 9.44 -0.58 25.05
N PRO A 309 10.41 -1.49 25.34
CA PRO A 309 10.87 -1.78 26.69
C PRO A 309 11.58 -0.61 27.37
#